data_07ec9a41b569cc0f26bc30807e3b81d3
#
_entry.id   07ec9a41b569cc0f26bc30807e3b81d3
#
_cell.length_a   1.000
_cell.length_b   1.000
_cell.length_c   1.000
_cell.angle_alpha   90.00
_cell.angle_beta   90.00
_cell.angle_gamma   90.00
#
_symmetry.space_group_name_H-M   'P 1'
#
loop_
_entity.id
_entity.type
_entity.pdbx_description
1 polymer ?
#
loop_
_entity_poly.entity_id
_entity_poly.type
_entity_poly.pdbx_seq_one_letter_code
_entity_poly.pdbx_strand_id
1 'polypeptide(L)'
;MLVHDSREKRLVVTSFASQEQREAAREGSGPAEYRSVIAMWRALGDTVHVLDLMQQRILVLDPSGRARRTQPMPGGGDPMALMRQPMTRSVDAQGRWYGEGRDMRFEGGQMSFGDSVVIVRTDPRTQKADSLIKFFNIVEAPEMASAQAIRMRVPGYPKYDIWGVFPDGRVMLLRAEGYVPEIVLPNGTRRRAAALPYPRLPVTEADKRTMMDSVKKALDEGLRQASGMIPAGAQMPRFELVPPEPWQTEKPPFTGDRVLVDGRGRAWVPVVDRTPGQRYDILSTDGVIVDAIKLPPRVHLLGFGASGMYTALRDEDDLLVIRRHPLP
;
A
#
# COMPACT_ATOMS: atom_id res chain seq x y z
N MET A 1 -10.44 1.18 -16.40
CA MET A 1 -9.50 0.96 -15.29
C MET A 1 -8.10 1.28 -15.76
N LEU A 2 -7.24 1.86 -14.91
CA LEU A 2 -5.82 2.05 -15.21
C LEU A 2 -5.01 0.94 -14.52
N VAL A 3 -4.08 0.35 -15.25
CA VAL A 3 -3.19 -0.72 -14.76
C VAL A 3 -1.74 -0.33 -15.07
N HIS A 4 -0.86 -0.48 -14.10
CA HIS A 4 0.59 -0.43 -14.33
C HIS A 4 1.09 -1.83 -14.62
N ASP A 5 1.48 -2.07 -15.86
CA ASP A 5 2.17 -3.28 -16.27
C ASP A 5 3.68 -3.06 -16.10
N SER A 6 4.22 -3.57 -15.00
CA SER A 6 5.63 -3.40 -14.66
C SER A 6 6.57 -4.24 -15.55
N ARG A 7 6.07 -5.31 -16.18
CA ARG A 7 6.86 -6.15 -17.08
C ARG A 7 7.07 -5.45 -18.42
N GLU A 8 5.98 -4.94 -19.01
CA GLU A 8 5.99 -4.21 -20.28
C GLU A 8 6.31 -2.71 -20.10
N LYS A 9 6.52 -2.27 -18.87
CA LYS A 9 6.86 -0.89 -18.50
C LYS A 9 5.91 0.14 -19.13
N ARG A 10 4.61 -0.09 -18.99
CA ARG A 10 3.57 0.77 -19.54
C ARG A 10 2.36 0.91 -18.61
N LEU A 11 1.68 2.02 -18.72
CA LEU A 11 0.36 2.23 -18.14
C LEU A 11 -0.70 1.94 -19.18
N VAL A 12 -1.65 1.08 -18.85
CA VAL A 12 -2.70 0.66 -19.77
C VAL A 12 -4.06 1.02 -19.19
N VAL A 13 -4.88 1.68 -19.98
CA VAL A 13 -6.32 1.83 -19.71
C VAL A 13 -7.05 0.67 -20.37
N THR A 14 -7.84 -0.05 -19.59
CA THR A 14 -8.70 -1.12 -20.09
C THR A 14 -10.17 -0.79 -19.83
N SER A 15 -11.00 -1.08 -20.81
CA SER A 15 -12.46 -1.01 -20.74
C SER A 15 -13.04 -2.40 -20.52
N PHE A 16 -13.82 -2.59 -19.46
CA PHE A 16 -14.52 -3.86 -19.22
C PHE A 16 -15.73 -4.07 -20.13
N ALA A 17 -16.24 -3.00 -20.75
CA ALA A 17 -17.38 -3.08 -21.66
C ALA A 17 -16.96 -3.50 -23.07
N SER A 18 -15.90 -2.89 -23.62
CA SER A 18 -15.41 -3.18 -24.97
C SER A 18 -14.24 -4.15 -25.00
N GLN A 19 -13.66 -4.50 -23.84
CA GLN A 19 -12.41 -5.27 -23.69
C GLN A 19 -11.20 -4.64 -24.41
N GLU A 20 -11.34 -3.40 -24.84
CA GLU A 20 -10.26 -2.66 -25.47
C GLU A 20 -9.21 -2.24 -24.44
N GLN A 21 -7.97 -2.30 -24.88
CA GLN A 21 -6.82 -1.82 -24.13
C GLN A 21 -6.15 -0.70 -24.91
N ARG A 22 -5.76 0.34 -24.19
CA ARG A 22 -5.01 1.46 -24.77
C ARG A 22 -3.87 1.87 -23.84
N GLU A 23 -2.72 2.06 -24.42
CA GLU A 23 -1.59 2.64 -23.69
C GLU A 23 -1.91 4.07 -23.26
N ALA A 24 -1.75 4.35 -21.97
CA ALA A 24 -1.93 5.67 -21.38
C ALA A 24 -0.59 6.42 -21.28
N ALA A 25 0.46 5.71 -20.89
CA ALA A 25 1.82 6.20 -20.83
C ALA A 25 2.81 5.02 -20.86
N ARG A 26 4.04 5.28 -21.30
CA ARG A 26 5.14 4.31 -21.37
C ARG A 26 6.38 4.83 -20.67
N GLU A 27 7.39 3.96 -20.54
CA GLU A 27 8.69 4.36 -20.01
C GLU A 27 9.36 5.39 -20.92
N GLY A 28 9.87 6.47 -20.31
CA GLY A 28 10.57 7.54 -21.00
C GLY A 28 10.67 8.82 -20.16
N SER A 29 11.17 9.89 -20.76
CA SER A 29 11.40 11.18 -20.08
C SER A 29 10.50 12.32 -20.58
N GLY A 30 9.65 12.05 -21.57
CA GLY A 30 8.74 13.02 -22.14
C GLY A 30 7.59 13.44 -21.19
N PRO A 31 6.78 14.43 -21.58
CA PRO A 31 5.71 14.97 -20.74
C PRO A 31 4.57 13.97 -20.45
N ALA A 32 4.41 12.95 -21.30
CA ALA A 32 3.41 11.88 -21.15
C ALA A 32 4.05 10.52 -20.83
N GLU A 33 5.33 10.48 -20.46
CA GLU A 33 6.11 9.29 -20.16
C GLU A 33 6.47 9.26 -18.67
N TYR A 34 6.95 8.12 -18.15
CA TYR A 34 7.41 7.98 -16.78
C TYR A 34 8.69 7.12 -16.71
N ARG A 35 9.49 7.29 -15.67
CA ARG A 35 10.69 6.49 -15.41
C ARG A 35 10.47 5.44 -14.33
N SER A 36 9.71 5.76 -13.27
CA SER A 36 9.48 4.85 -12.14
C SER A 36 8.15 5.17 -11.47
N VAL A 37 7.15 4.31 -11.69
CA VAL A 37 5.86 4.39 -11.00
C VAL A 37 5.98 3.72 -9.64
N ILE A 38 5.88 4.51 -8.56
CA ILE A 38 5.90 3.98 -7.19
C ILE A 38 4.53 4.02 -6.51
N ALA A 39 3.64 4.88 -6.97
CA ALA A 39 2.27 4.95 -6.48
C ALA A 39 1.32 5.52 -7.54
N MET A 40 0.07 5.10 -7.47
CA MET A 40 -1.03 5.64 -8.25
C MET A 40 -2.24 5.81 -7.35
N TRP A 41 -2.95 6.93 -7.49
CA TRP A 41 -4.19 7.16 -6.76
C TRP A 41 -5.19 7.98 -7.59
N ARG A 42 -6.47 7.72 -7.35
CA ARG A 42 -7.54 8.52 -7.90
C ARG A 42 -7.59 9.88 -7.21
N ALA A 43 -7.79 10.93 -7.96
CA ALA A 43 -7.94 12.30 -7.47
C ALA A 43 -9.27 12.91 -7.91
N LEU A 44 -9.50 14.18 -7.61
CA LEU A 44 -10.73 14.89 -7.98
C LEU A 44 -11.00 14.86 -9.49
N GLY A 45 -12.28 14.81 -9.84
CA GLY A 45 -12.73 14.81 -11.24
C GLY A 45 -12.34 13.55 -12.01
N ASP A 46 -12.25 12.40 -11.30
CA ASP A 46 -11.86 11.10 -11.84
C ASP A 46 -10.49 11.08 -12.52
N THR A 47 -9.63 12.06 -12.19
CA THR A 47 -8.24 12.05 -12.60
C THR A 47 -7.46 10.99 -11.84
N VAL A 48 -6.38 10.50 -12.44
CA VAL A 48 -5.42 9.62 -11.76
C VAL A 48 -4.07 10.32 -11.68
N HIS A 49 -3.51 10.33 -10.49
CA HIS A 49 -2.17 10.79 -10.24
C HIS A 49 -1.21 9.59 -10.22
N VAL A 50 -0.13 9.69 -10.97
CA VAL A 50 0.93 8.69 -11.07
C VAL A 50 2.22 9.31 -10.56
N LEU A 51 2.74 8.78 -9.47
CA LEU A 51 3.97 9.27 -8.86
C LEU A 51 5.18 8.66 -9.54
N ASP A 52 5.93 9.49 -10.26
CA ASP A 52 7.18 9.14 -10.91
C ASP A 52 8.36 9.62 -10.05
N LEU A 53 8.93 8.68 -9.29
CA LEU A 53 10.00 8.99 -8.35
C LEU A 53 11.27 9.49 -9.06
N MET A 54 11.67 8.82 -10.14
CA MET A 54 12.92 9.13 -10.83
C MET A 54 12.91 10.50 -11.51
N GLN A 55 11.75 10.98 -11.91
CA GLN A 55 11.58 12.32 -12.47
C GLN A 55 11.04 13.33 -11.45
N GLN A 56 10.86 12.93 -10.19
CA GLN A 56 10.39 13.77 -9.08
C GLN A 56 9.11 14.55 -9.42
N ARG A 57 8.18 13.90 -10.09
CA ARG A 57 6.94 14.52 -10.56
C ARG A 57 5.73 13.62 -10.40
N ILE A 58 4.57 14.21 -10.47
CA ILE A 58 3.28 13.52 -10.56
C ILE A 58 2.75 13.75 -11.97
N LEU A 59 2.55 12.64 -12.71
CA LEU A 59 1.85 12.66 -13.97
C LEU A 59 0.35 12.60 -13.69
N VAL A 60 -0.41 13.58 -14.23
CA VAL A 60 -1.86 13.67 -14.06
C VAL A 60 -2.54 13.17 -15.31
N LEU A 61 -3.30 12.08 -15.17
CA LEU A 61 -4.11 11.50 -16.23
C LEU A 61 -5.57 11.93 -16.05
N ASP A 62 -6.23 12.24 -17.16
CA ASP A 62 -7.67 12.51 -17.17
C ASP A 62 -8.52 11.24 -17.01
N PRO A 63 -9.85 11.33 -16.88
CA PRO A 63 -10.73 10.16 -16.78
C PRO A 63 -10.64 9.19 -17.96
N SER A 64 -10.20 9.66 -19.13
CA SER A 64 -9.91 8.79 -20.27
C SER A 64 -8.53 8.13 -20.20
N GLY A 65 -7.72 8.45 -19.19
CA GLY A 65 -6.36 7.96 -19.00
C GLY A 65 -5.32 8.62 -19.92
N ARG A 66 -5.61 9.80 -20.48
CA ARG A 66 -4.62 10.57 -21.25
C ARG A 66 -3.83 11.48 -20.31
N ALA A 67 -2.52 11.54 -20.49
CA ALA A 67 -1.67 12.49 -19.78
C ALA A 67 -2.06 13.93 -20.16
N ARG A 68 -2.38 14.74 -19.16
CA ARG A 68 -2.78 16.12 -19.32
C ARG A 68 -1.71 17.11 -18.93
N ARG A 69 -1.04 16.81 -17.83
CA ARG A 69 0.01 17.67 -17.28
C ARG A 69 0.92 16.87 -16.35
N THR A 70 2.04 17.44 -16.05
CA THR A 70 2.87 17.04 -14.92
C THR A 70 2.84 18.13 -13.86
N GLN A 71 2.99 17.77 -12.62
CA GLN A 71 3.20 18.69 -11.51
C GLN A 71 4.38 18.21 -10.68
N PRO A 72 5.18 19.12 -10.10
CA PRO A 72 6.30 18.74 -9.25
C PRO A 72 5.78 17.98 -8.05
N MET A 73 6.58 17.06 -7.54
CA MET A 73 6.32 16.47 -6.24
C MET A 73 6.42 17.55 -5.16
N PRO A 74 5.58 17.50 -4.13
CA PRO A 74 5.76 18.34 -2.95
C PRO A 74 7.18 18.16 -2.40
N GLY A 75 7.88 19.25 -2.02
CA GLY A 75 9.29 19.18 -1.56
C GLY A 75 10.33 18.87 -2.63
N GLY A 76 9.96 18.98 -3.91
CA GLY A 76 10.81 18.63 -5.05
C GLY A 76 12.17 19.36 -5.06
N GLY A 77 13.21 18.63 -5.51
CA GLY A 77 14.60 19.10 -5.58
C GLY A 77 15.53 18.55 -4.49
N ASP A 78 15.00 18.20 -3.33
CA ASP A 78 15.77 17.55 -2.27
C ASP A 78 15.38 16.07 -2.13
N PRO A 79 16.25 15.11 -2.47
CA PRO A 79 15.97 13.69 -2.31
C PRO A 79 15.63 13.30 -0.85
N MET A 80 16.20 14.01 0.13
CA MET A 80 15.94 13.79 1.55
C MET A 80 14.56 14.32 1.97
N ALA A 81 14.10 15.44 1.37
CA ALA A 81 12.74 15.92 1.57
C ALA A 81 11.70 14.93 1.05
N LEU A 82 11.97 14.26 -0.06
CA LEU A 82 11.11 13.20 -0.60
C LEU A 82 10.94 12.03 0.36
N MET A 83 12.02 11.58 0.99
CA MET A 83 11.97 10.48 1.96
C MET A 83 11.22 10.85 3.25
N ARG A 84 11.17 12.13 3.59
CA ARG A 84 10.46 12.65 4.77
C ARG A 84 8.99 12.96 4.50
N GLN A 85 8.60 13.08 3.23
CA GLN A 85 7.23 13.43 2.89
C GLN A 85 6.29 12.22 2.99
N PRO A 86 5.06 12.43 3.50
CA PRO A 86 4.05 11.39 3.52
C PRO A 86 3.73 10.93 2.10
N MET A 87 4.00 9.66 1.80
CA MET A 87 3.56 9.08 0.53
C MET A 87 2.04 8.97 0.52
N THR A 88 1.41 9.65 -0.44
CA THR A 88 -0.06 9.62 -0.59
C THR A 88 -0.52 8.20 -0.88
N ARG A 89 -1.42 7.70 -0.02
CA ARG A 89 -2.08 6.39 -0.15
C ARG A 89 -3.55 6.49 -0.49
N SER A 90 -4.19 7.61 -0.15
CA SER A 90 -5.63 7.81 -0.33
C SER A 90 -5.96 9.28 -0.55
N VAL A 91 -7.14 9.52 -1.14
CA VAL A 91 -7.69 10.87 -1.39
C VAL A 91 -9.16 10.86 -1.02
N ASP A 92 -9.64 11.88 -0.32
CA ASP A 92 -11.06 12.06 -0.01
C ASP A 92 -11.84 12.79 -1.12
N ALA A 93 -13.15 12.92 -0.93
CA ALA A 93 -14.01 13.60 -1.90
C ALA A 93 -13.74 15.11 -2.03
N GLN A 94 -13.03 15.72 -1.09
CA GLN A 94 -12.57 17.11 -1.14
C GLN A 94 -11.21 17.26 -1.86
N GLY A 95 -10.57 16.14 -2.23
CA GLY A 95 -9.27 16.11 -2.88
C GLY A 95 -8.09 16.28 -1.95
N ARG A 96 -8.28 16.12 -0.65
CA ARG A 96 -7.20 16.12 0.33
C ARG A 96 -6.47 14.77 0.28
N TRP A 97 -5.16 14.82 0.39
CA TRP A 97 -4.29 13.66 0.33
C TRP A 97 -4.00 13.14 1.73
N TYR A 98 -3.96 11.83 1.85
CA TYR A 98 -3.66 11.15 3.11
C TYR A 98 -2.48 10.21 2.88
N GLY A 99 -1.49 10.29 3.76
CA GLY A 99 -0.28 9.48 3.67
C GLY A 99 0.32 9.23 5.04
N GLU A 100 1.37 8.42 5.07
CA GLU A 100 2.13 8.11 6.27
C GLU A 100 3.40 8.96 6.34
N GLY A 101 3.52 9.75 7.41
CA GLY A 101 4.77 10.39 7.79
C GLY A 101 5.52 9.51 8.80
N ARG A 102 6.83 9.35 8.61
CA ARG A 102 7.72 8.64 9.54
C ARG A 102 8.78 9.60 10.07
N ASP A 103 9.10 9.44 11.35
CA ASP A 103 10.29 10.08 11.91
C ASP A 103 11.52 9.32 11.37
N MET A 104 12.34 10.04 10.62
CA MET A 104 13.53 9.50 10.00
C MET A 104 14.73 10.31 10.48
N ARG A 105 15.75 9.63 11.01
CA ARG A 105 16.95 10.23 11.53
C ARG A 105 18.16 9.72 10.77
N PHE A 106 19.11 10.63 10.57
CA PHE A 106 20.42 10.32 10.02
C PHE A 106 21.46 10.67 11.07
N GLU A 107 22.07 9.67 11.65
CA GLU A 107 23.15 9.83 12.64
C GLU A 107 24.33 8.95 12.25
N GLY A 108 25.53 9.52 12.19
CA GLY A 108 26.74 8.77 11.87
C GLY A 108 26.76 8.07 10.51
N GLY A 109 26.00 8.59 9.52
CA GLY A 109 25.90 7.97 8.19
C GLY A 109 24.91 6.79 8.13
N GLN A 110 24.23 6.48 9.24
CA GLN A 110 23.19 5.46 9.29
C GLN A 110 21.79 6.09 9.32
N MET A 111 20.87 5.49 8.57
CA MET A 111 19.47 5.86 8.58
C MET A 111 18.72 5.01 9.61
N SER A 112 17.97 5.65 10.49
CA SER A 112 17.08 4.99 11.43
C SER A 112 15.66 5.53 11.28
N PHE A 113 14.68 4.68 11.56
CA PHE A 113 13.28 5.05 11.58
C PHE A 113 12.77 5.07 13.01
N GLY A 114 11.96 6.09 13.34
CA GLY A 114 11.23 6.10 14.61
C GLY A 114 10.16 5.00 14.65
N ASP A 115 9.81 4.57 15.86
CA ASP A 115 8.82 3.51 16.12
C ASP A 115 7.39 3.90 15.79
N SER A 116 7.15 5.17 15.48
CA SER A 116 5.81 5.70 15.24
C SER A 116 5.65 6.23 13.82
N VAL A 117 4.46 5.97 13.30
CA VAL A 117 3.97 6.50 12.03
C VAL A 117 2.84 7.48 12.33
N VAL A 118 2.77 8.56 11.57
CA VAL A 118 1.71 9.56 11.68
C VAL A 118 0.89 9.55 10.40
N ILE A 119 -0.42 9.46 10.51
CA ILE A 119 -1.30 9.74 9.37
C ILE A 119 -1.36 11.25 9.19
N VAL A 120 -0.91 11.70 8.03
CA VAL A 120 -0.89 13.11 7.65
C VAL A 120 -1.92 13.36 6.56
N ARG A 121 -2.74 14.38 6.76
CA ARG A 121 -3.66 14.90 5.75
C ARG A 121 -3.08 16.17 5.16
N THR A 122 -2.97 16.24 3.83
CA THR A 122 -2.46 17.40 3.10
C THR A 122 -3.53 17.95 2.17
N ASP A 123 -3.82 19.25 2.22
CA ASP A 123 -4.58 19.93 1.17
C ASP A 123 -3.63 20.37 0.04
N PRO A 124 -3.71 19.76 -1.15
CA PRO A 124 -2.78 20.07 -2.23
C PRO A 124 -2.93 21.49 -2.80
N ARG A 125 -4.04 22.17 -2.51
CA ARG A 125 -4.28 23.57 -2.98
C ARG A 125 -3.58 24.59 -2.10
N THR A 126 -3.57 24.35 -0.80
CA THR A 126 -2.98 25.29 0.19
C THR A 126 -1.64 24.81 0.72
N GLN A 127 -1.22 23.59 0.37
CA GLN A 127 -0.01 22.92 0.88
C GLN A 127 0.00 22.79 2.42
N LYS A 128 -1.15 22.95 3.08
CA LYS A 128 -1.26 22.74 4.53
C LYS A 128 -1.35 21.26 4.84
N ALA A 129 -0.59 20.84 5.83
CA ALA A 129 -0.55 19.46 6.32
C ALA A 129 -0.93 19.40 7.80
N ASP A 130 -1.83 18.49 8.13
CA ASP A 130 -2.29 18.22 9.49
C ASP A 130 -1.89 16.81 9.91
N SER A 131 -1.29 16.66 11.07
CA SER A 131 -1.06 15.37 11.71
C SER A 131 -2.32 14.90 12.40
N LEU A 132 -2.91 13.80 11.95
CA LEU A 132 -4.21 13.33 12.44
C LEU A 132 -4.07 12.38 13.63
N ILE A 133 -3.28 11.32 13.49
CA ILE A 133 -3.13 10.29 14.50
C ILE A 133 -1.80 9.57 14.37
N LYS A 134 -1.21 9.25 15.53
CA LYS A 134 -0.02 8.40 15.62
C LYS A 134 -0.39 6.95 15.87
N PHE A 135 0.36 6.05 15.27
CA PHE A 135 0.27 4.62 15.54
C PHE A 135 1.65 3.97 15.45
N PHE A 136 1.76 2.79 16.03
CA PHE A 136 3.00 2.03 16.01
C PHE A 136 3.03 1.13 14.77
N ASN A 137 4.13 1.20 14.05
CA ASN A 137 4.41 0.33 12.92
C ASN A 137 5.92 0.22 12.79
N ILE A 138 6.50 -0.66 13.58
CA ILE A 138 7.94 -0.88 13.62
C ILE A 138 8.38 -1.52 12.32
N VAL A 139 9.12 -0.79 11.52
CA VAL A 139 9.84 -1.33 10.36
C VAL A 139 11.30 -1.38 10.76
N GLU A 140 11.81 -2.58 10.97
CA GLU A 140 13.25 -2.75 11.20
C GLU A 140 14.00 -2.37 9.92
N ALA A 141 14.92 -1.41 10.04
CA ALA A 141 15.77 -1.05 8.93
C ALA A 141 16.72 -2.21 8.60
N PRO A 142 17.05 -2.43 7.33
CA PRO A 142 18.13 -3.37 6.98
C PRO A 142 19.43 -2.97 7.69
N GLU A 143 20.09 -3.94 8.28
CA GLU A 143 21.35 -3.73 9.01
C GLU A 143 22.54 -4.00 8.08
N MET A 144 23.44 -3.05 7.96
CA MET A 144 24.71 -3.25 7.25
C MET A 144 25.61 -4.15 8.08
N ALA A 145 25.62 -5.44 7.79
CA ALA A 145 26.50 -6.40 8.50
C ALA A 145 27.96 -6.24 8.10
N SER A 146 28.24 -5.78 6.88
CA SER A 146 29.56 -5.39 6.37
C SER A 146 29.39 -4.49 5.13
N ALA A 147 30.48 -3.99 4.57
CA ALA A 147 30.46 -3.23 3.32
C ALA A 147 29.83 -4.03 2.12
N GLN A 148 29.74 -5.35 2.24
CA GLN A 148 29.26 -6.26 1.18
C GLN A 148 28.06 -7.11 1.61
N ALA A 149 27.55 -6.96 2.84
CA ALA A 149 26.44 -7.76 3.35
C ALA A 149 25.40 -6.90 4.06
N ILE A 150 24.14 -7.11 3.70
CA ILE A 150 22.97 -6.49 4.31
C ILE A 150 22.15 -7.58 5.00
N ARG A 151 21.90 -7.38 6.28
CA ARG A 151 21.07 -8.27 7.08
C ARG A 151 19.66 -7.73 7.13
N MET A 152 18.68 -8.56 6.76
CA MET A 152 17.26 -8.23 6.77
C MET A 152 16.52 -9.15 7.73
N ARG A 153 15.91 -8.60 8.76
CA ARG A 153 15.08 -9.37 9.69
C ARG A 153 13.70 -9.61 9.07
N VAL A 154 13.26 -10.88 9.09
CA VAL A 154 11.91 -11.25 8.65
C VAL A 154 10.89 -10.76 9.67
N PRO A 155 9.76 -10.15 9.25
CA PRO A 155 8.82 -9.50 10.17
C PRO A 155 8.09 -10.43 11.14
N GLY A 156 7.93 -11.72 10.88
CA GLY A 156 7.46 -12.72 11.84
C GLY A 156 6.03 -12.56 12.38
N TYR A 157 5.07 -12.17 11.55
CA TYR A 157 3.68 -11.89 11.92
C TYR A 157 3.46 -10.69 12.85
N PRO A 158 4.04 -9.53 12.54
CA PRO A 158 3.91 -8.36 13.40
C PRO A 158 2.45 -7.89 13.47
N LYS A 159 2.08 -7.35 14.62
CA LYS A 159 0.78 -6.71 14.84
C LYS A 159 0.83 -5.26 14.38
N TYR A 160 0.83 -5.04 13.07
CA TYR A 160 0.79 -3.67 12.50
C TYR A 160 -0.62 -3.13 12.46
N ASP A 161 -0.77 -1.88 12.86
CA ASP A 161 -2.01 -1.15 12.66
C ASP A 161 -2.18 -0.83 11.17
N ILE A 162 -3.41 -0.91 10.67
CA ILE A 162 -3.76 -0.55 9.29
C ILE A 162 -4.84 0.50 9.25
N TRP A 163 -4.92 1.26 8.18
CA TRP A 163 -5.86 2.36 8.09
C TRP A 163 -6.42 2.56 6.69
N GLY A 164 -7.54 3.29 6.61
CA GLY A 164 -8.16 3.72 5.36
C GLY A 164 -8.93 5.02 5.53
N VAL A 165 -9.26 5.65 4.41
CA VAL A 165 -9.94 6.95 4.36
C VAL A 165 -11.28 6.82 3.69
N PHE A 166 -12.32 7.32 4.33
CA PHE A 166 -13.65 7.44 3.76
C PHE A 166 -13.77 8.67 2.85
N PRO A 167 -14.72 8.66 1.89
CA PRO A 167 -14.92 9.80 1.00
C PRO A 167 -15.19 11.13 1.71
N ASP A 168 -15.78 11.11 2.89
CA ASP A 168 -16.05 12.31 3.71
C ASP A 168 -14.85 12.81 4.51
N GLY A 169 -13.70 12.12 4.41
CA GLY A 169 -12.46 12.48 5.07
C GLY A 169 -12.30 11.93 6.49
N ARG A 170 -13.22 11.07 6.94
CA ARG A 170 -12.96 10.25 8.13
C ARG A 170 -11.83 9.29 7.86
N VAL A 171 -11.03 9.02 8.87
CA VAL A 171 -9.98 7.98 8.83
C VAL A 171 -10.37 6.88 9.81
N MET A 172 -10.38 5.64 9.35
CA MET A 172 -10.46 4.48 10.22
C MET A 172 -9.06 3.91 10.39
N LEU A 173 -8.59 3.87 11.63
CA LEU A 173 -7.38 3.19 12.05
C LEU A 173 -7.79 1.94 12.81
N LEU A 174 -7.32 0.78 12.38
CA LEU A 174 -7.54 -0.49 13.04
C LEU A 174 -6.33 -0.85 13.87
N ARG A 175 -6.51 -0.89 15.18
CA ARG A 175 -5.49 -1.33 16.10
C ARG A 175 -5.37 -2.84 16.04
N ALA A 176 -4.18 -3.34 15.73
CA ALA A 176 -3.91 -4.77 15.69
C ALA A 176 -4.02 -5.43 17.06
N GLU A 177 -3.69 -4.67 18.12
CA GLU A 177 -3.92 -5.14 19.48
C GLU A 177 -5.42 -5.09 19.80
N GLY A 178 -6.04 -6.28 19.82
CA GLY A 178 -7.46 -6.45 20.16
C GLY A 178 -8.44 -6.17 19.03
N TYR A 179 -8.00 -5.92 17.79
CA TYR A 179 -8.85 -5.62 16.63
C TYR A 179 -9.86 -4.51 16.92
N VAL A 180 -9.35 -3.32 17.25
CA VAL A 180 -10.17 -2.19 17.70
C VAL A 180 -10.18 -1.09 16.65
N PRO A 181 -11.37 -0.74 16.08
CA PRO A 181 -11.49 0.42 15.21
C PRO A 181 -11.38 1.74 16.02
N GLU A 182 -10.57 2.66 15.50
CA GLU A 182 -10.46 4.03 15.97
C GLU A 182 -10.77 4.98 14.81
N ILE A 183 -11.78 5.81 14.95
CA ILE A 183 -12.28 6.70 13.91
C ILE A 183 -11.81 8.13 14.23
N VAL A 184 -11.09 8.74 13.28
CA VAL A 184 -10.71 10.15 13.32
C VAL A 184 -11.63 10.93 12.41
N LEU A 185 -12.41 11.84 12.98
CA LEU A 185 -13.31 12.72 12.24
C LEU A 185 -12.53 13.82 11.51
N PRO A 186 -13.10 14.45 10.46
CA PRO A 186 -12.44 15.52 9.72
C PRO A 186 -11.99 16.72 10.57
N ASN A 187 -12.64 16.96 11.70
CA ASN A 187 -12.28 17.99 12.67
C ASN A 187 -11.18 17.57 13.68
N GLY A 188 -10.63 16.34 13.54
CA GLY A 188 -9.60 15.80 14.42
C GLY A 188 -10.13 15.08 15.68
N THR A 189 -11.44 15.11 15.94
CA THR A 189 -12.05 14.35 17.04
C THR A 189 -11.85 12.86 16.81
N ARG A 190 -11.50 12.12 17.86
CA ARG A 190 -11.27 10.68 17.83
C ARG A 190 -12.36 9.93 18.58
N ARG A 191 -12.79 8.80 18.01
CA ARG A 191 -13.75 7.91 18.65
C ARG A 191 -13.24 6.48 18.53
N ARG A 192 -13.17 5.78 19.65
CA ARG A 192 -12.81 4.38 19.70
C ARG A 192 -14.08 3.53 19.71
N ALA A 193 -14.20 2.58 18.81
CA ALA A 193 -15.29 1.62 18.78
C ALA A 193 -15.02 0.43 19.72
N ALA A 194 -16.00 -0.45 19.86
CA ALA A 194 -15.80 -1.71 20.57
C ALA A 194 -14.82 -2.63 19.80
N ALA A 195 -14.11 -3.48 20.53
CA ALA A 195 -13.26 -4.49 19.95
C ALA A 195 -14.09 -5.45 19.09
N LEU A 196 -13.57 -5.80 17.93
CA LEU A 196 -14.21 -6.72 17.00
C LEU A 196 -13.78 -8.17 17.27
N PRO A 197 -14.67 -9.14 17.08
CA PRO A 197 -14.31 -10.54 17.24
C PRO A 197 -13.41 -11.02 16.11
N TYR A 198 -12.37 -11.77 16.44
CA TYR A 198 -11.52 -12.45 15.47
C TYR A 198 -10.98 -13.78 16.01
N PRO A 199 -10.67 -14.76 15.14
CA PRO A 199 -10.06 -16.00 15.59
C PRO A 199 -8.61 -15.74 16.01
N ARG A 200 -8.27 -16.07 17.27
CA ARG A 200 -6.90 -16.10 17.72
C ARG A 200 -6.22 -17.35 17.18
N LEU A 201 -5.38 -17.18 16.18
CA LEU A 201 -4.70 -18.30 15.53
C LEU A 201 -3.25 -18.35 15.99
N PRO A 202 -2.75 -19.50 16.48
CA PRO A 202 -1.35 -19.64 16.83
C PRO A 202 -0.47 -19.57 15.57
N VAL A 203 0.75 -19.09 15.72
CA VAL A 203 1.79 -19.19 14.70
C VAL A 203 2.42 -20.57 14.81
N THR A 204 2.23 -21.40 13.78
CA THR A 204 2.76 -22.77 13.72
C THR A 204 4.15 -22.80 13.06
N GLU A 205 4.88 -23.92 13.21
CA GLU A 205 6.15 -24.14 12.50
C GLU A 205 5.98 -24.15 10.97
N ALA A 206 4.80 -24.56 10.46
CA ALA A 206 4.48 -24.45 9.04
C ALA A 206 4.34 -22.98 8.60
N ASP A 207 3.70 -22.16 9.42
CA ASP A 207 3.58 -20.72 9.15
C ASP A 207 4.93 -20.03 9.13
N LYS A 208 5.82 -20.35 10.05
CA LYS A 208 7.19 -19.79 10.09
C LYS A 208 7.97 -20.12 8.82
N ARG A 209 7.92 -21.39 8.38
CA ARG A 209 8.55 -21.81 7.12
C ARG A 209 7.97 -21.07 5.93
N THR A 210 6.64 -21.03 5.81
CA THR A 210 5.96 -20.33 4.72
C THR A 210 6.33 -18.85 4.67
N MET A 211 6.44 -18.19 5.82
CA MET A 211 6.87 -16.80 5.90
C MET A 211 8.30 -16.62 5.39
N MET A 212 9.25 -17.43 5.88
CA MET A 212 10.66 -17.39 5.44
C MET A 212 10.78 -17.60 3.93
N ASP A 213 10.10 -18.61 3.38
CA ASP A 213 10.11 -18.93 1.95
C ASP A 213 9.51 -17.78 1.12
N SER A 214 8.42 -17.18 1.60
CA SER A 214 7.77 -16.05 0.91
C SER A 214 8.67 -14.82 0.86
N VAL A 215 9.33 -14.48 1.97
CA VAL A 215 10.26 -13.33 2.02
C VAL A 215 11.48 -13.60 1.16
N LYS A 216 12.02 -14.82 1.19
CA LYS A 216 13.14 -15.22 0.32
C LYS A 216 12.77 -15.08 -1.16
N LYS A 217 11.60 -15.61 -1.55
CA LYS A 217 11.12 -15.51 -2.94
C LYS A 217 10.95 -14.05 -3.37
N ALA A 218 10.36 -13.19 -2.51
CA ALA A 218 10.19 -11.78 -2.81
C ALA A 218 11.53 -11.04 -2.94
N LEU A 219 12.51 -11.37 -2.08
CA LEU A 219 13.86 -10.82 -2.17
C LEU A 219 14.55 -11.24 -3.47
N ASP A 220 14.54 -12.53 -3.81
CA ASP A 220 15.15 -13.06 -5.03
C ASP A 220 14.53 -12.44 -6.30
N GLU A 221 13.23 -12.17 -6.29
CA GLU A 221 12.52 -11.48 -7.36
C GLU A 221 12.93 -10.00 -7.45
N GLY A 222 12.96 -9.29 -6.32
CA GLY A 222 13.42 -7.90 -6.25
C GLY A 222 14.86 -7.74 -6.73
N LEU A 223 15.75 -8.64 -6.34
CA LEU A 223 17.15 -8.64 -6.79
C LEU A 223 17.28 -8.89 -8.29
N ARG A 224 16.49 -9.79 -8.87
CA ARG A 224 16.45 -9.99 -10.33
C ARG A 224 16.01 -8.74 -11.08
N GLN A 225 15.00 -8.04 -10.57
CA GLN A 225 14.55 -6.79 -11.19
C GLN A 225 15.59 -5.67 -11.04
N ALA A 226 16.24 -5.57 -9.89
CA ALA A 226 17.29 -4.58 -9.63
C ALA A 226 18.56 -4.84 -10.42
N SER A 227 18.89 -6.09 -10.73
CA SER A 227 20.13 -6.45 -11.46
C SER A 227 20.25 -5.76 -12.83
N GLY A 228 19.12 -5.51 -13.49
CA GLY A 228 19.07 -4.75 -14.75
C GLY A 228 19.32 -3.23 -14.63
N MET A 229 19.34 -2.70 -13.40
CA MET A 229 19.55 -1.28 -13.13
C MET A 229 20.96 -0.98 -12.59
N ILE A 230 21.76 -2.02 -12.33
CA ILE A 230 23.09 -1.87 -11.73
C ILE A 230 24.11 -1.57 -12.83
N PRO A 231 24.97 -0.55 -12.62
CA PRO A 231 26.05 -0.26 -13.56
C PRO A 231 27.02 -1.43 -13.73
N ALA A 232 27.51 -1.64 -14.93
CA ALA A 232 28.50 -2.69 -15.21
C ALA A 232 29.73 -2.57 -14.28
N GLY A 233 30.05 -3.64 -13.57
CA GLY A 233 31.17 -3.69 -12.63
C GLY A 233 30.83 -3.36 -11.15
N ALA A 234 29.60 -2.92 -10.86
CA ALA A 234 29.17 -2.77 -9.47
C ALA A 234 28.76 -4.13 -8.88
N GLN A 235 29.25 -4.44 -7.68
CA GLN A 235 28.89 -5.66 -6.94
C GLN A 235 27.63 -5.41 -6.12
N MET A 236 26.65 -6.31 -6.24
CA MET A 236 25.50 -6.30 -5.33
C MET A 236 25.90 -6.79 -3.94
N PRO A 237 25.42 -6.13 -2.88
CA PRO A 237 25.61 -6.66 -1.54
C PRO A 237 24.91 -8.02 -1.40
N ARG A 238 25.48 -8.89 -0.58
CA ARG A 238 24.82 -10.15 -0.19
C ARG A 238 23.72 -9.85 0.82
N PHE A 239 22.54 -10.41 0.62
CA PHE A 239 21.44 -10.28 1.56
C PHE A 239 21.34 -11.52 2.44
N GLU A 240 21.29 -11.32 3.75
CA GLU A 240 21.11 -12.35 4.76
C GLU A 240 19.75 -12.17 5.42
N LEU A 241 18.86 -13.15 5.25
CA LEU A 241 17.56 -13.16 5.94
C LEU A 241 17.74 -13.74 7.34
N VAL A 242 17.34 -12.97 8.34
CA VAL A 242 17.39 -13.36 9.76
C VAL A 242 15.98 -13.60 10.25
N PRO A 243 15.66 -14.78 10.80
CA PRO A 243 14.36 -15.01 11.41
C PRO A 243 14.14 -14.08 12.62
N PRO A 244 12.90 -13.73 12.95
CA PRO A 244 12.61 -12.95 14.13
C PRO A 244 12.88 -13.76 15.41
N GLU A 245 13.39 -13.10 16.43
CA GLU A 245 13.58 -13.68 17.76
C GLU A 245 13.10 -12.67 18.83
N PRO A 246 12.04 -13.00 19.57
CA PRO A 246 11.17 -14.17 19.41
C PRO A 246 10.17 -14.03 18.27
N TRP A 247 9.66 -15.15 17.75
CA TRP A 247 8.50 -15.16 16.89
C TRP A 247 7.24 -14.76 17.68
N GLN A 248 6.29 -14.08 17.02
CA GLN A 248 4.96 -13.90 17.59
C GLN A 248 4.30 -15.26 17.85
N THR A 249 3.58 -15.37 18.96
CA THR A 249 2.86 -16.61 19.33
C THR A 249 1.52 -16.72 18.61
N GLU A 250 0.92 -15.59 18.26
CA GLU A 250 -0.38 -15.51 17.60
C GLU A 250 -0.28 -14.65 16.32
N LYS A 251 -1.04 -15.01 15.31
CA LYS A 251 -1.20 -14.19 14.09
C LYS A 251 -1.95 -12.90 14.41
N PRO A 252 -1.66 -11.79 13.70
CA PRO A 252 -2.42 -10.57 13.85
C PRO A 252 -3.88 -10.78 13.40
N PRO A 253 -4.85 -9.96 13.83
CA PRO A 253 -6.27 -10.11 13.49
C PRO A 253 -6.53 -9.91 11.99
N PHE A 254 -5.71 -9.14 11.32
CA PHE A 254 -5.83 -8.82 9.90
C PHE A 254 -4.50 -8.93 9.18
N THR A 255 -4.57 -9.03 7.86
CA THR A 255 -3.45 -9.12 6.94
C THR A 255 -3.41 -7.88 6.04
N GLY A 256 -2.30 -7.70 5.33
CA GLY A 256 -2.15 -6.55 4.42
C GLY A 256 -1.75 -5.26 5.13
N ASP A 257 -1.72 -4.18 4.36
CA ASP A 257 -1.14 -2.90 4.77
C ASP A 257 -2.17 -1.75 4.83
N ARG A 258 -3.42 -2.00 4.48
CA ARG A 258 -4.45 -0.98 4.39
C ARG A 258 -5.88 -1.50 4.54
N VAL A 259 -6.77 -0.59 4.89
CA VAL A 259 -8.21 -0.74 4.78
C VAL A 259 -8.66 -0.17 3.44
N LEU A 260 -9.40 -0.93 2.66
CA LEU A 260 -10.00 -0.44 1.43
C LEU A 260 -11.41 0.09 1.72
N VAL A 261 -11.81 1.18 1.06
CA VAL A 261 -13.16 1.74 1.22
C VAL A 261 -13.90 1.65 -0.10
N ASP A 262 -15.12 1.09 -0.07
CA ASP A 262 -15.95 0.92 -1.26
C ASP A 262 -16.76 2.18 -1.61
N GLY A 263 -17.43 2.17 -2.76
CA GLY A 263 -18.25 3.29 -3.25
C GLY A 263 -19.49 3.60 -2.39
N ARG A 264 -19.85 2.69 -1.46
CA ARG A 264 -20.94 2.91 -0.48
C ARG A 264 -20.41 3.44 0.86
N GLY A 265 -19.11 3.69 0.97
CA GLY A 265 -18.48 4.17 2.21
C GLY A 265 -18.37 3.09 3.28
N ARG A 266 -18.19 1.82 2.91
CA ARG A 266 -17.91 0.72 3.84
C ARG A 266 -16.43 0.39 3.80
N ALA A 267 -15.85 0.09 4.96
CA ALA A 267 -14.46 -0.29 5.09
C ALA A 267 -14.29 -1.81 4.99
N TRP A 268 -13.39 -2.25 4.12
CA TRP A 268 -13.09 -3.67 3.89
C TRP A 268 -11.74 -4.01 4.50
N VAL A 269 -11.75 -4.89 5.47
CA VAL A 269 -10.59 -5.28 6.27
C VAL A 269 -10.19 -6.70 5.94
N PRO A 270 -8.98 -6.93 5.40
CA PRO A 270 -8.50 -8.28 5.13
C PRO A 270 -8.15 -8.99 6.44
N VAL A 271 -8.99 -9.88 6.92
CA VAL A 271 -8.80 -10.57 8.21
C VAL A 271 -8.16 -11.93 8.04
N VAL A 272 -7.47 -12.36 9.09
CA VAL A 272 -6.92 -13.71 9.18
C VAL A 272 -8.05 -14.72 9.31
N ASP A 273 -7.97 -15.83 8.56
CA ASP A 273 -8.96 -16.89 8.59
C ASP A 273 -8.27 -18.27 8.74
N ARG A 274 -9.03 -19.26 9.20
CA ARG A 274 -8.56 -20.65 9.37
C ARG A 274 -8.52 -21.43 8.07
N THR A 275 -9.31 -21.01 7.11
CA THR A 275 -9.51 -21.74 5.83
C THR A 275 -8.88 -20.99 4.67
N PRO A 276 -8.46 -21.67 3.58
CA PRO A 276 -7.87 -21.02 2.42
C PRO A 276 -8.75 -19.96 1.79
N GLY A 277 -8.13 -18.95 1.20
CA GLY A 277 -8.77 -17.77 0.62
C GLY A 277 -8.63 -16.55 1.53
N GLN A 278 -8.98 -15.39 1.01
CA GLN A 278 -8.90 -14.13 1.76
C GLN A 278 -10.30 -13.71 2.22
N ARG A 279 -10.52 -13.69 3.53
CA ARG A 279 -11.73 -13.14 4.14
C ARG A 279 -11.57 -11.63 4.34
N TYR A 280 -12.66 -10.91 4.12
CA TYR A 280 -12.81 -9.50 4.44
C TYR A 280 -13.99 -9.32 5.39
N ASP A 281 -13.75 -8.64 6.52
CA ASP A 281 -14.83 -8.06 7.32
C ASP A 281 -15.19 -6.71 6.70
N ILE A 282 -16.49 -6.42 6.55
CA ILE A 282 -17.00 -5.18 5.99
C ILE A 282 -17.56 -4.35 7.14
N LEU A 283 -16.95 -3.19 7.39
CA LEU A 283 -17.29 -2.34 8.52
C LEU A 283 -18.05 -1.10 8.05
N SER A 284 -19.01 -0.69 8.88
CA SER A 284 -19.60 0.65 8.77
C SER A 284 -18.59 1.75 9.10
N THR A 285 -18.95 2.99 8.80
CA THR A 285 -18.16 4.17 9.17
C THR A 285 -17.99 4.34 10.70
N ASP A 286 -18.76 3.61 11.49
CA ASP A 286 -18.68 3.60 12.95
C ASP A 286 -17.82 2.47 13.51
N GLY A 287 -17.23 1.64 12.62
CA GLY A 287 -16.38 0.54 13.02
C GLY A 287 -17.13 -0.71 13.49
N VAL A 288 -18.37 -0.90 13.04
CA VAL A 288 -19.17 -2.11 13.32
C VAL A 288 -19.14 -3.02 12.10
N ILE A 289 -18.96 -4.33 12.29
CA ILE A 289 -19.07 -5.32 11.22
C ILE A 289 -20.52 -5.36 10.74
N VAL A 290 -20.75 -5.04 9.47
CA VAL A 290 -22.07 -5.06 8.84
C VAL A 290 -22.23 -6.22 7.85
N ASP A 291 -21.10 -6.79 7.39
CA ASP A 291 -21.09 -7.93 6.47
C ASP A 291 -19.70 -8.57 6.46
N ALA A 292 -19.58 -9.74 5.84
CA ALA A 292 -18.31 -10.41 5.61
C ALA A 292 -18.35 -11.16 4.28
N ILE A 293 -17.23 -11.14 3.56
CA ILE A 293 -17.08 -11.88 2.30
C ILE A 293 -15.77 -12.66 2.32
N LYS A 294 -15.78 -13.80 1.63
CA LYS A 294 -14.57 -14.59 1.43
C LYS A 294 -14.31 -14.75 -0.07
N LEU A 295 -13.12 -14.35 -0.49
CA LEU A 295 -12.64 -14.59 -1.84
C LEU A 295 -11.97 -15.96 -1.92
N PRO A 296 -12.13 -16.68 -3.04
CA PRO A 296 -11.43 -17.93 -3.27
C PRO A 296 -9.91 -17.80 -3.16
N PRO A 297 -9.18 -18.90 -2.94
CA PRO A 297 -7.72 -18.91 -3.02
C PRO A 297 -7.22 -18.32 -4.35
N ARG A 298 -6.09 -17.61 -4.32
CA ARG A 298 -5.46 -16.94 -5.47
C ARG A 298 -6.25 -15.76 -6.05
N VAL A 299 -7.44 -15.45 -5.53
CA VAL A 299 -8.20 -14.24 -5.90
C VAL A 299 -7.88 -13.11 -4.93
N HIS A 300 -7.42 -11.99 -5.45
CA HIS A 300 -7.04 -10.81 -4.67
C HIS A 300 -7.97 -9.63 -4.98
N LEU A 301 -8.43 -8.94 -3.94
CA LEU A 301 -9.16 -7.70 -4.11
C LEU A 301 -8.17 -6.58 -4.49
N LEU A 302 -8.39 -5.96 -5.65
CA LEU A 302 -7.58 -4.83 -6.11
C LEU A 302 -8.10 -3.49 -5.60
N GLY A 303 -9.43 -3.37 -5.44
CA GLY A 303 -10.08 -2.14 -5.00
C GLY A 303 -11.48 -1.99 -5.57
N PHE A 304 -11.97 -0.76 -5.51
CA PHE A 304 -13.36 -0.42 -5.86
C PHE A 304 -13.43 0.70 -6.90
N GLY A 305 -14.41 0.58 -7.79
CA GLY A 305 -14.90 1.66 -8.63
C GLY A 305 -16.26 2.17 -8.12
N ALA A 306 -16.86 3.07 -8.88
CA ALA A 306 -18.15 3.68 -8.50
C ALA A 306 -19.28 2.65 -8.26
N SER A 307 -19.27 1.53 -8.98
CA SER A 307 -20.39 0.57 -8.98
C SER A 307 -19.95 -0.90 -8.88
N GLY A 308 -18.70 -1.16 -8.50
CA GLY A 308 -18.21 -2.54 -8.45
C GLY A 308 -16.87 -2.70 -7.76
N MET A 309 -16.55 -3.92 -7.41
CA MET A 309 -15.24 -4.33 -6.94
C MET A 309 -14.43 -4.96 -8.06
N TYR A 310 -13.13 -4.83 -7.99
CA TYR A 310 -12.19 -5.42 -8.93
C TYR A 310 -11.31 -6.43 -8.23
N THR A 311 -11.22 -7.62 -8.81
CA THR A 311 -10.37 -8.69 -8.31
C THR A 311 -9.36 -9.10 -9.37
N ALA A 312 -8.23 -9.60 -8.92
CA ALA A 312 -7.24 -10.26 -9.76
C ALA A 312 -7.13 -11.73 -9.39
N LEU A 313 -7.03 -12.57 -10.41
CA LEU A 313 -6.71 -13.99 -10.27
C LEU A 313 -5.44 -14.24 -11.09
N ARG A 314 -4.43 -14.87 -10.51
CA ARG A 314 -3.35 -15.49 -11.27
C ARG A 314 -3.76 -16.88 -11.68
N ASP A 315 -3.77 -17.13 -12.98
CA ASP A 315 -4.04 -18.45 -13.51
C ASP A 315 -2.82 -19.39 -13.41
N GLU A 316 -2.91 -20.57 -13.99
CA GLU A 316 -1.85 -21.58 -13.94
C GLU A 316 -0.61 -21.18 -14.74
N ASP A 317 -0.79 -20.34 -15.78
CA ASP A 317 0.28 -19.79 -16.62
C ASP A 317 0.86 -18.48 -16.05
N ASP A 318 0.54 -18.14 -14.80
CA ASP A 318 0.93 -16.91 -14.11
C ASP A 318 0.42 -15.62 -14.78
N LEU A 319 -0.61 -15.72 -15.62
CA LEU A 319 -1.27 -14.59 -16.23
C LEU A 319 -2.27 -13.95 -15.24
N LEU A 320 -2.32 -12.62 -15.24
CA LEU A 320 -3.20 -11.87 -14.37
C LEU A 320 -4.55 -11.60 -15.05
N VAL A 321 -5.59 -12.29 -14.59
CA VAL A 321 -6.97 -12.07 -15.04
C VAL A 321 -7.67 -11.11 -14.08
N ILE A 322 -8.07 -9.94 -14.58
CA ILE A 322 -8.80 -8.95 -13.78
C ILE A 322 -10.30 -9.09 -14.06
N ARG A 323 -11.08 -9.17 -13.00
CA ARG A 323 -12.54 -9.29 -13.06
C ARG A 323 -13.22 -8.15 -12.32
N ARG A 324 -14.36 -7.71 -12.86
CA ARG A 324 -15.26 -6.77 -12.21
C ARG A 324 -16.47 -7.53 -11.68
N HIS A 325 -16.86 -7.23 -10.45
CA HIS A 325 -18.03 -7.79 -9.79
C HIS A 325 -18.92 -6.66 -9.27
N PRO A 326 -20.24 -6.85 -9.16
CA PRO A 326 -21.10 -5.90 -8.45
C PRO A 326 -20.66 -5.82 -6.97
N LEU A 327 -20.94 -4.70 -6.32
CA LEU A 327 -20.78 -4.60 -4.86
C LEU A 327 -21.86 -5.43 -4.18
N PRO A 328 -21.52 -6.25 -3.19
CA PRO A 328 -22.48 -7.03 -2.40
C PRO A 328 -23.43 -6.14 -1.59
#